data_23eeeb6de23c2a8e06a0e39237307596
#
_entry.id   23eeeb6de23c2a8e06a0e39237307596
#
_cell.length_a   1.000
_cell.length_b   1.000
_cell.length_c   1.000
_cell.angle_alpha   90.00
_cell.angle_beta   90.00
_cell.angle_gamma   90.00
#
_symmetry.space_group_name_H-M   'P 1'
#
loop_
_entity.id
_entity.type
_entity.pdbx_description
1 polymer ?
#
loop_
_entity_poly.entity_id
_entity_poly.type
_entity_poly.pdbx_seq_one_letter_code
_entity_poly.pdbx_strand_id
1 'polypeptide(L)'
;MTCPVAHETPAPDVAAVRPHGVSAAVERFERFGGSVFAGLFGVGLYDQTMLPAVSAALEATGRIRNEPWGRARRTAASDQLIFHGEEADRLAESRRLLRLHRDVKGVSPDGIRYSALAPEAWNWILYSSFFVQYHAYRAVTGDNPADAENQAIWDCFRARTAGLHLPGRSKPIDDFRELVAHYDTVVAGQLRRTPTLAAAIGAIDAAPRPDFLPPIADPVWRAGAPLIRHVIVLLGCGIMHPRVRELMPYQWTGRHDREFRALTTLLRVAYRGLPAAVTDTALARNRRRYRKLAGRYRGMGLATFVPDPLFARR
;
A
#
# COMPACT_ATOMS: atom_id res chain seq x y z
N MET A 1 56.78 -4.30 -10.10
CA MET A 1 55.42 -4.66 -10.55
C MET A 1 54.44 -3.80 -9.78
N THR A 2 54.05 -2.66 -10.38
CA THR A 2 53.11 -1.71 -9.83
C THR A 2 51.73 -2.00 -10.37
N CYS A 3 50.79 -2.33 -9.46
CA CYS A 3 49.39 -2.54 -9.82
C CYS A 3 48.72 -1.20 -10.16
N PRO A 4 48.01 -1.06 -11.26
CA PRO A 4 47.29 0.18 -11.59
C PRO A 4 46.03 0.25 -10.72
N VAL A 5 45.90 1.35 -9.96
CA VAL A 5 44.71 1.72 -9.25
C VAL A 5 43.67 2.15 -10.29
N ALA A 6 42.59 1.36 -10.38
CA ALA A 6 41.46 1.71 -11.21
C ALA A 6 40.76 2.93 -10.60
N HIS A 7 40.74 4.04 -11.32
CA HIS A 7 39.89 5.19 -11.01
C HIS A 7 38.41 4.79 -11.21
N GLU A 8 37.70 4.53 -10.12
CA GLU A 8 36.26 4.47 -10.17
C GLU A 8 35.74 5.89 -10.48
N THR A 9 35.14 6.02 -11.65
CA THR A 9 34.36 7.20 -12.02
C THR A 9 33.14 7.27 -11.08
N PRO A 10 32.93 8.36 -10.35
CA PRO A 10 31.75 8.49 -9.50
C PRO A 10 30.50 8.41 -10.37
N ALA A 11 29.56 7.51 -10.00
CA ALA A 11 28.27 7.42 -10.64
C ALA A 11 27.59 8.81 -10.60
N PRO A 12 26.94 9.24 -11.69
CA PRO A 12 26.27 10.53 -11.71
C PRO A 12 25.18 10.54 -10.62
N ASP A 13 25.26 11.54 -9.75
CA ASP A 13 24.26 11.83 -8.74
C ASP A 13 22.98 12.34 -9.43
N VAL A 14 22.15 11.40 -9.91
CA VAL A 14 20.86 11.70 -10.53
C VAL A 14 19.82 11.87 -9.42
N ALA A 15 20.09 12.75 -8.49
CA ALA A 15 19.07 13.44 -7.72
C ALA A 15 18.51 14.55 -8.61
N ALA A 16 17.71 14.18 -9.62
CA ALA A 16 16.94 15.16 -10.37
C ALA A 16 16.12 15.98 -9.35
N VAL A 17 16.44 17.27 -9.24
CA VAL A 17 15.75 18.24 -8.39
C VAL A 17 14.29 18.25 -8.82
N ARG A 18 13.44 17.52 -8.10
CA ARG A 18 11.99 17.52 -8.35
C ARG A 18 11.45 18.91 -8.04
N PRO A 19 10.54 19.48 -8.86
CA PRO A 19 9.86 20.72 -8.54
C PRO A 19 9.26 20.64 -7.13
N HIS A 20 9.34 21.72 -6.34
CA HIS A 20 8.91 21.72 -4.93
C HIS A 20 7.50 21.19 -4.71
N GLY A 21 6.53 21.49 -5.59
CA GLY A 21 5.16 21.01 -5.50
C GLY A 21 5.03 19.49 -5.63
N VAL A 22 5.78 18.91 -6.57
CA VAL A 22 5.78 17.46 -6.83
C VAL A 22 6.36 16.69 -5.64
N SER A 23 7.43 17.20 -5.03
CA SER A 23 8.01 16.61 -3.80
C SER A 23 7.03 16.62 -2.64
N ALA A 24 6.31 17.74 -2.45
CA ALA A 24 5.32 17.87 -1.38
C ALA A 24 4.13 16.89 -1.53
N ALA A 25 3.65 16.65 -2.75
CA ALA A 25 2.58 15.66 -2.99
C ALA A 25 3.02 14.25 -2.63
N VAL A 26 4.23 13.85 -3.03
CA VAL A 26 4.81 12.57 -2.68
C VAL A 26 4.98 12.42 -1.17
N GLU A 27 5.47 13.45 -0.49
CA GLU A 27 5.61 13.43 0.97
C GLU A 27 4.26 13.28 1.69
N ARG A 28 3.22 13.97 1.21
CA ARG A 28 1.86 13.83 1.76
C ARG A 28 1.31 12.42 1.55
N PHE A 29 1.50 11.85 0.36
CA PHE A 29 1.10 10.48 0.05
C PHE A 29 1.83 9.45 0.93
N GLU A 30 3.16 9.54 1.04
CA GLU A 30 3.95 8.67 1.93
C GLU A 30 3.53 8.81 3.40
N ARG A 31 3.27 10.06 3.85
CA ARG A 31 2.81 10.31 5.20
C ARG A 31 1.45 9.66 5.48
N PHE A 32 0.52 9.76 4.53
CA PHE A 32 -0.79 9.09 4.65
C PHE A 32 -0.62 7.57 4.73
N GLY A 33 0.16 6.94 3.84
CA GLY A 33 0.43 5.50 3.87
C GLY A 33 1.05 5.01 5.19
N GLY A 34 1.81 5.87 5.88
CA GLY A 34 2.35 5.62 7.21
C GLY A 34 1.37 5.87 8.36
N SER A 35 0.15 6.27 8.08
CA SER A 35 -0.85 6.56 9.11
C SER A 35 -1.77 5.37 9.39
N VAL A 36 -2.33 5.33 10.59
CA VAL A 36 -3.36 4.34 10.97
C VAL A 36 -4.63 4.49 10.15
N PHE A 37 -4.87 5.66 9.55
CA PHE A 37 -6.03 5.93 8.71
C PHE A 37 -6.03 5.10 7.43
N ALA A 38 -4.86 4.81 6.86
CA ALA A 38 -4.76 4.01 5.63
C ALA A 38 -5.38 2.61 5.82
N GLY A 39 -5.21 2.00 6.99
CA GLY A 39 -5.76 0.68 7.31
C GLY A 39 -7.29 0.62 7.34
N LEU A 40 -7.98 1.75 7.53
CA LEU A 40 -9.45 1.80 7.54
C LEU A 40 -10.08 1.46 6.18
N PHE A 41 -9.32 1.56 5.11
CA PHE A 41 -9.78 1.34 3.74
C PHE A 41 -9.49 -0.07 3.21
N GLY A 42 -9.09 -1.00 4.09
CA GLY A 42 -8.67 -2.36 3.71
C GLY A 42 -9.70 -3.17 2.91
N VAL A 43 -11.00 -2.89 3.06
CA VAL A 43 -12.06 -3.50 2.23
C VAL A 43 -11.91 -3.08 0.76
N GLY A 44 -11.28 -1.94 0.46
CA GLY A 44 -10.95 -1.53 -0.90
C GLY A 44 -10.15 -2.59 -1.67
N LEU A 45 -9.32 -3.38 -0.99
CA LEU A 45 -8.51 -4.44 -1.58
C LEU A 45 -9.32 -5.68 -2.03
N TYR A 46 -10.63 -5.70 -1.82
CA TYR A 46 -11.45 -6.84 -2.24
C TYR A 46 -11.64 -6.94 -3.74
N ASP A 47 -11.37 -5.87 -4.51
CA ASP A 47 -11.25 -5.94 -5.96
C ASP A 47 -10.21 -6.97 -6.43
N GLN A 48 -9.14 -7.18 -5.64
CA GLN A 48 -8.14 -8.22 -5.92
C GLN A 48 -8.76 -9.62 -5.98
N THR A 49 -9.72 -9.87 -5.11
CA THR A 49 -10.41 -11.17 -5.05
C THR A 49 -11.39 -11.37 -6.20
N MET A 50 -11.73 -10.33 -6.94
CA MET A 50 -12.67 -10.37 -8.06
C MET A 50 -12.03 -10.86 -9.37
N LEU A 51 -10.68 -10.88 -9.45
CA LEU A 51 -9.98 -11.48 -10.57
C LEU A 51 -9.99 -13.03 -10.41
N PRO A 52 -10.54 -13.81 -11.36
CA PRO A 52 -10.74 -15.25 -11.20
C PRO A 52 -9.47 -16.04 -10.84
N ALA A 53 -8.34 -15.71 -11.48
CA ALA A 53 -7.08 -16.38 -11.21
C ALA A 53 -6.56 -16.09 -9.78
N VAL A 54 -6.77 -14.86 -9.27
CA VAL A 54 -6.43 -14.49 -7.88
C VAL A 54 -7.38 -15.20 -6.91
N SER A 55 -8.69 -15.22 -7.21
CA SER A 55 -9.66 -15.96 -6.40
C SER A 55 -9.28 -17.42 -6.26
N ALA A 56 -8.98 -18.10 -7.37
CA ALA A 56 -8.58 -19.51 -7.36
C ALA A 56 -7.32 -19.75 -6.50
N ALA A 57 -6.31 -18.86 -6.61
CA ALA A 57 -5.12 -18.95 -5.78
C ALA A 57 -5.41 -18.74 -4.29
N LEU A 58 -6.31 -17.85 -3.94
CA LEU A 58 -6.71 -17.58 -2.56
C LEU A 58 -7.53 -18.71 -1.96
N GLU A 59 -8.44 -19.31 -2.73
CA GLU A 59 -9.22 -20.51 -2.33
C GLU A 59 -8.29 -21.67 -2.03
N ALA A 60 -7.29 -21.92 -2.87
CA ALA A 60 -6.32 -22.99 -2.67
C ALA A 60 -5.54 -22.85 -1.36
N THR A 61 -5.36 -21.65 -0.84
CA THR A 61 -4.67 -21.42 0.45
C THR A 61 -5.59 -21.49 1.66
N GLY A 62 -6.89 -21.33 1.51
CA GLY A 62 -7.91 -21.34 2.58
C GLY A 62 -7.80 -20.23 3.63
N ARG A 63 -6.79 -19.36 3.55
CA ARG A 63 -6.42 -18.41 4.63
C ARG A 63 -7.44 -17.31 4.87
N ILE A 64 -8.25 -16.96 3.86
CA ILE A 64 -9.29 -15.93 4.03
C ILE A 64 -10.37 -16.41 4.99
N ARG A 65 -10.75 -17.68 4.91
CA ARG A 65 -11.82 -18.27 5.73
C ARG A 65 -11.34 -18.57 7.15
N ASN A 66 -10.12 -19.11 7.26
CA ASN A 66 -9.67 -19.72 8.51
C ASN A 66 -9.05 -18.72 9.49
N GLU A 67 -8.40 -17.66 8.99
CA GLU A 67 -7.63 -16.71 9.81
C GLU A 67 -7.76 -15.24 9.35
N PRO A 68 -8.96 -14.64 9.31
CA PRO A 68 -9.16 -13.31 8.74
C PRO A 68 -8.32 -12.22 9.43
N TRP A 69 -8.31 -12.19 10.78
CA TRP A 69 -7.50 -11.23 11.54
C TRP A 69 -6.00 -11.45 11.38
N GLY A 70 -5.57 -12.71 11.44
CA GLY A 70 -4.17 -13.07 11.23
C GLY A 70 -3.68 -12.66 9.84
N ARG A 71 -4.53 -12.84 8.80
CA ARG A 71 -4.25 -12.39 7.45
C ARG A 71 -4.16 -10.86 7.36
N ALA A 72 -5.15 -10.14 7.89
CA ALA A 72 -5.17 -8.67 7.86
C ALA A 72 -3.91 -8.08 8.53
N ARG A 73 -3.52 -8.59 9.70
CA ARG A 73 -2.31 -8.14 10.41
C ARG A 73 -1.03 -8.45 9.62
N ARG A 74 -0.92 -9.65 9.03
CA ARG A 74 0.26 -10.00 8.21
C ARG A 74 0.37 -9.12 6.97
N THR A 75 -0.75 -8.83 6.31
CA THR A 75 -0.79 -7.90 5.18
C THR A 75 -0.37 -6.50 5.61
N ALA A 76 -0.96 -5.97 6.67
CA ALA A 76 -0.61 -4.64 7.18
C ALA A 76 0.87 -4.55 7.61
N ALA A 77 1.42 -5.58 8.24
CA ALA A 77 2.83 -5.63 8.62
C ALA A 77 3.75 -5.66 7.39
N SER A 78 3.40 -6.45 6.38
CA SER A 78 4.12 -6.54 5.11
C SER A 78 4.11 -5.19 4.38
N ASP A 79 2.95 -4.54 4.28
CA ASP A 79 2.81 -3.21 3.69
C ASP A 79 3.68 -2.17 4.41
N GLN A 80 3.69 -2.21 5.75
CA GLN A 80 4.54 -1.30 6.52
C GLN A 80 6.03 -1.53 6.24
N LEU A 81 6.49 -2.78 6.12
CA LEU A 81 7.88 -3.08 5.78
C LEU A 81 8.22 -2.62 4.36
N ILE A 82 7.36 -2.85 3.38
CA ILE A 82 7.56 -2.43 1.98
C ILE A 82 7.59 -0.90 1.86
N PHE A 83 6.64 -0.18 2.46
CA PHE A 83 6.51 1.26 2.26
C PHE A 83 7.32 2.10 3.24
N HIS A 84 7.54 1.62 4.46
CA HIS A 84 8.17 2.40 5.54
C HIS A 84 9.42 1.75 6.12
N GLY A 85 9.76 0.51 5.74
CA GLY A 85 10.99 -0.16 6.12
C GLY A 85 12.24 0.49 5.49
N GLU A 86 13.41 0.23 6.08
CA GLU A 86 14.70 0.54 5.45
C GLU A 86 14.89 -0.33 4.18
N GLU A 87 15.85 -0.01 3.35
CA GLU A 87 16.04 -0.72 2.09
C GLU A 87 16.29 -2.23 2.29
N ALA A 88 17.08 -2.58 3.28
CA ALA A 88 17.34 -3.97 3.61
C ALA A 88 16.06 -4.72 4.01
N ASP A 89 15.19 -4.09 4.82
CA ASP A 89 13.90 -4.66 5.25
C ASP A 89 12.96 -4.84 4.06
N ARG A 90 12.86 -3.83 3.18
CA ARG A 90 12.05 -3.91 1.96
C ARG A 90 12.48 -5.05 1.06
N LEU A 91 13.79 -5.20 0.82
CA LEU A 91 14.34 -6.28 0.00
C LEU A 91 14.12 -7.64 0.64
N ALA A 92 14.31 -7.76 1.96
CA ALA A 92 14.06 -9.00 2.70
C ALA A 92 12.59 -9.41 2.62
N GLU A 93 11.67 -8.46 2.82
CA GLU A 93 10.22 -8.71 2.75
C GLU A 93 9.78 -9.04 1.32
N SER A 94 10.29 -8.33 0.32
CA SER A 94 10.01 -8.64 -1.08
C SER A 94 10.45 -10.07 -1.45
N ARG A 95 11.64 -10.48 -1.05
CA ARG A 95 12.13 -11.85 -1.26
C ARG A 95 11.27 -12.88 -0.51
N ARG A 96 10.83 -12.55 0.71
CA ARG A 96 9.93 -13.40 1.50
C ARG A 96 8.60 -13.60 0.78
N LEU A 97 8.00 -12.52 0.28
CA LEU A 97 6.72 -12.57 -0.46
C LEU A 97 6.85 -13.39 -1.74
N LEU A 98 7.88 -13.17 -2.54
CA LEU A 98 8.13 -13.94 -3.76
C LEU A 98 8.29 -15.43 -3.46
N ARG A 99 9.03 -15.79 -2.40
CA ARG A 99 9.17 -17.20 -1.99
C ARG A 99 7.84 -17.80 -1.53
N LEU A 100 7.06 -17.06 -0.74
CA LEU A 100 5.76 -17.51 -0.22
C LEU A 100 4.75 -17.82 -1.33
N HIS A 101 4.83 -17.09 -2.45
CA HIS A 101 3.89 -17.23 -3.55
C HIS A 101 4.36 -18.18 -4.66
N ARG A 102 5.62 -18.63 -4.62
CA ARG A 102 6.23 -19.48 -5.66
C ARG A 102 5.44 -20.76 -5.93
N ASP A 103 4.98 -21.40 -4.87
CA ASP A 103 4.36 -22.72 -4.95
C ASP A 103 2.81 -22.63 -4.95
N VAL A 104 2.25 -21.42 -4.92
CA VAL A 104 0.81 -21.19 -5.03
C VAL A 104 0.42 -21.18 -6.50
N LYS A 105 0.23 -22.37 -7.05
CA LYS A 105 -0.13 -22.60 -8.46
C LYS A 105 -0.90 -23.89 -8.61
N GLY A 106 -1.77 -23.97 -9.63
CA GLY A 106 -2.56 -25.17 -9.89
C GLY A 106 -3.70 -24.91 -10.85
N VAL A 107 -4.71 -25.77 -10.76
CA VAL A 107 -5.99 -25.66 -11.45
C VAL A 107 -7.08 -25.78 -10.40
N SER A 108 -8.03 -24.85 -10.40
CA SER A 108 -9.18 -24.90 -9.48
C SER A 108 -10.16 -26.01 -9.90
N PRO A 109 -11.10 -26.40 -9.03
CA PRO A 109 -12.17 -27.35 -9.40
C PRO A 109 -12.97 -26.93 -10.64
N ASP A 110 -13.10 -25.63 -10.88
CA ASP A 110 -13.79 -25.05 -12.03
C ASP A 110 -12.90 -24.94 -13.29
N GLY A 111 -11.72 -25.56 -13.29
CA GLY A 111 -10.80 -25.58 -14.42
C GLY A 111 -9.96 -24.30 -14.61
N ILE A 112 -10.01 -23.34 -13.69
CA ILE A 112 -9.24 -22.10 -13.77
C ILE A 112 -7.78 -22.39 -13.40
N ARG A 113 -6.89 -22.20 -14.36
CA ARG A 113 -5.44 -22.21 -14.08
C ARG A 113 -5.06 -20.97 -13.29
N TYR A 114 -4.31 -21.14 -12.23
CA TYR A 114 -3.82 -20.03 -11.41
C TYR A 114 -2.33 -20.20 -11.08
N SER A 115 -1.66 -19.09 -10.96
CA SER A 115 -0.34 -18.98 -10.35
C SER A 115 -0.26 -17.61 -9.67
N ALA A 116 0.08 -17.59 -8.41
CA ALA A 116 0.22 -16.33 -7.67
C ALA A 116 1.35 -15.45 -8.21
N LEU A 117 2.33 -16.02 -8.93
CA LEU A 117 3.37 -15.29 -9.63
C LEU A 117 3.11 -15.20 -11.15
N ALA A 118 1.88 -15.40 -11.63
CA ALA A 118 1.53 -15.04 -13.00
C ALA A 118 1.63 -13.51 -13.13
N PRO A 119 2.34 -12.98 -14.16
CA PRO A 119 2.60 -11.55 -14.28
C PRO A 119 1.35 -10.69 -14.20
N GLU A 120 0.29 -11.08 -14.89
CA GLU A 120 -0.98 -10.33 -14.91
C GLU A 120 -1.64 -10.27 -13.52
N ALA A 121 -1.75 -11.43 -12.84
CA ALA A 121 -2.33 -11.50 -11.51
C ALA A 121 -1.47 -10.76 -10.47
N TRP A 122 -0.14 -10.89 -10.57
CA TRP A 122 0.80 -10.23 -9.67
C TRP A 122 0.77 -8.71 -9.83
N ASN A 123 0.82 -8.22 -11.07
CA ASN A 123 0.73 -6.78 -11.35
C ASN A 123 -0.65 -6.22 -10.95
N TRP A 124 -1.73 -6.99 -11.16
CA TRP A 124 -3.06 -6.59 -10.70
C TRP A 124 -3.08 -6.30 -9.19
N ILE A 125 -2.47 -7.18 -8.38
CA ILE A 125 -2.37 -6.97 -6.93
C ILE A 125 -1.65 -5.65 -6.61
N LEU A 126 -0.55 -5.35 -7.31
CA LEU A 126 0.21 -4.10 -7.09
C LEU A 126 -0.60 -2.87 -7.52
N TYR A 127 -1.25 -2.92 -8.68
CA TYR A 127 -2.05 -1.80 -9.20
C TYR A 127 -3.28 -1.52 -8.33
N SER A 128 -4.01 -2.56 -7.94
CA SER A 128 -5.11 -2.44 -7.00
C SER A 128 -4.66 -1.85 -5.66
N SER A 129 -3.56 -2.36 -5.09
CA SER A 129 -3.00 -1.81 -3.85
C SER A 129 -2.64 -0.32 -3.98
N PHE A 130 -2.09 0.08 -5.11
CA PHE A 130 -1.82 1.49 -5.41
C PHE A 130 -3.11 2.30 -5.43
N PHE A 131 -4.13 1.89 -6.20
CA PHE A 131 -5.37 2.65 -6.32
C PHE A 131 -6.14 2.75 -5.01
N VAL A 132 -6.16 1.70 -4.20
CA VAL A 132 -6.76 1.74 -2.86
C VAL A 132 -6.05 2.77 -1.98
N GLN A 133 -4.72 2.75 -1.93
CA GLN A 133 -3.95 3.71 -1.15
C GLN A 133 -4.10 5.14 -1.71
N TYR A 134 -4.09 5.31 -3.01
CA TYR A 134 -4.23 6.60 -3.69
C TYR A 134 -5.62 7.23 -3.48
N HIS A 135 -6.68 6.46 -3.64
CA HIS A 135 -8.05 6.97 -3.41
C HIS A 135 -8.33 7.23 -1.93
N ALA A 136 -7.83 6.38 -1.03
CA ALA A 136 -7.92 6.61 0.42
C ALA A 136 -7.15 7.89 0.82
N TYR A 137 -5.96 8.11 0.27
CA TYR A 137 -5.18 9.33 0.44
C TYR A 137 -6.00 10.57 0.03
N ARG A 138 -6.56 10.58 -1.16
CA ARG A 138 -7.40 11.69 -1.64
C ARG A 138 -8.62 11.92 -0.76
N ALA A 139 -9.31 10.85 -0.36
CA ALA A 139 -10.50 10.93 0.48
C ALA A 139 -10.22 11.56 1.84
N VAL A 140 -9.11 11.19 2.49
CA VAL A 140 -8.77 11.67 3.85
C VAL A 140 -8.07 13.03 3.82
N THR A 141 -7.16 13.27 2.89
CA THR A 141 -6.45 14.56 2.83
C THR A 141 -7.26 15.66 2.16
N GLY A 142 -8.13 15.28 1.20
CA GLY A 142 -8.83 16.18 0.31
C GLY A 142 -7.95 16.69 -0.84
N ASP A 143 -6.76 16.12 -1.00
CA ASP A 143 -5.85 16.50 -2.07
C ASP A 143 -6.41 16.06 -3.44
N ASN A 144 -6.16 16.88 -4.44
CA ASN A 144 -6.43 16.58 -5.84
C ASN A 144 -5.15 16.83 -6.65
N PRO A 145 -4.22 15.88 -6.67
CA PRO A 145 -2.92 16.06 -7.31
C PRO A 145 -3.07 16.34 -8.82
N ALA A 146 -2.24 17.24 -9.35
CA ALA A 146 -2.11 17.49 -10.78
C ALA A 146 -1.42 16.31 -11.49
N ASP A 147 -1.43 16.27 -12.80
CA ASP A 147 -0.88 15.15 -13.60
C ASP A 147 0.58 14.84 -13.26
N ALA A 148 1.44 15.85 -13.12
CA ALA A 148 2.83 15.65 -12.76
C ALA A 148 2.99 15.13 -11.32
N GLU A 149 2.13 15.52 -10.40
CA GLU A 149 2.09 15.01 -9.03
C GLU A 149 1.58 13.56 -9.00
N ASN A 150 0.58 13.23 -9.81
CA ASN A 150 0.07 11.88 -9.97
C ASN A 150 1.17 10.94 -10.48
N GLN A 151 1.90 11.36 -11.52
CA GLN A 151 3.03 10.60 -12.03
C GLN A 151 4.09 10.39 -10.94
N ALA A 152 4.45 11.44 -10.19
CA ALA A 152 5.45 11.32 -9.14
C ALA A 152 5.01 10.43 -7.96
N ILE A 153 3.73 10.44 -7.61
CA ILE A 153 3.16 9.54 -6.60
C ILE A 153 3.24 8.09 -7.09
N TRP A 154 2.91 7.83 -8.37
CA TRP A 154 3.03 6.52 -8.97
C TRP A 154 4.49 6.05 -9.03
N ASP A 155 5.42 6.90 -9.44
CA ASP A 155 6.85 6.60 -9.44
C ASP A 155 7.38 6.26 -8.04
N CYS A 156 6.93 7.00 -7.02
CA CYS A 156 7.26 6.71 -5.63
C CYS A 156 6.77 5.31 -5.23
N PHE A 157 5.54 4.96 -5.56
CA PHE A 157 4.99 3.63 -5.25
C PHE A 157 5.77 2.54 -5.97
N ARG A 158 6.05 2.70 -7.28
CA ARG A 158 6.87 1.75 -8.06
C ARG A 158 8.26 1.57 -7.47
N ALA A 159 8.91 2.65 -7.06
CA ALA A 159 10.22 2.59 -6.41
C ALA A 159 10.18 1.83 -5.08
N ARG A 160 9.11 1.98 -4.29
CA ARG A 160 8.93 1.24 -3.03
C ARG A 160 8.69 -0.25 -3.26
N THR A 161 7.97 -0.60 -4.31
CA THR A 161 7.62 -1.98 -4.67
C THR A 161 8.59 -2.62 -5.66
N ALA A 162 9.70 -1.97 -6.02
CA ALA A 162 10.64 -2.46 -7.03
C ALA A 162 11.15 -3.89 -6.76
N GLY A 163 11.36 -4.26 -5.49
CA GLY A 163 11.74 -5.62 -5.10
C GLY A 163 10.67 -6.68 -5.33
N LEU A 164 9.42 -6.28 -5.60
CA LEU A 164 8.31 -7.18 -5.93
C LEU A 164 8.14 -7.38 -7.44
N HIS A 165 8.81 -6.59 -8.27
CA HIS A 165 8.70 -6.74 -9.73
C HIS A 165 9.29 -8.09 -10.16
N LEU A 166 8.55 -8.80 -11.03
CA LEU A 166 8.98 -10.11 -11.49
C LEU A 166 10.05 -9.94 -12.58
N PRO A 167 11.26 -10.48 -12.40
CA PRO A 167 12.33 -10.35 -13.40
C PRO A 167 11.91 -10.94 -14.75
N GLY A 168 12.08 -10.18 -15.82
CA GLY A 168 11.95 -10.65 -17.21
C GLY A 168 10.54 -11.04 -17.68
N ARG A 169 9.50 -10.87 -16.87
CA ARG A 169 8.17 -11.39 -17.21
C ARG A 169 7.09 -10.34 -17.45
N SER A 170 7.11 -9.25 -16.76
CA SER A 170 6.26 -8.10 -17.09
C SER A 170 6.87 -6.85 -16.48
N LYS A 171 7.10 -5.87 -17.32
CA LYS A 171 7.47 -4.54 -16.87
C LYS A 171 6.19 -3.89 -16.31
N PRO A 172 6.19 -3.36 -15.09
CA PRO A 172 5.11 -2.54 -14.60
C PRO A 172 4.91 -1.34 -15.52
N ILE A 173 3.66 -0.90 -15.68
CA ILE A 173 3.32 0.30 -16.44
C ILE A 173 4.05 1.51 -15.84
N ASP A 174 4.73 2.28 -16.69
CA ASP A 174 5.53 3.43 -16.26
C ASP A 174 4.69 4.71 -16.13
N ASP A 175 3.81 4.94 -17.07
CA ASP A 175 2.97 6.14 -17.16
C ASP A 175 1.69 6.00 -16.32
N PHE A 176 1.37 7.03 -15.54
CA PHE A 176 0.19 7.01 -14.66
C PHE A 176 -1.13 7.00 -15.44
N ARG A 177 -1.21 7.68 -16.60
CA ARG A 177 -2.44 7.69 -17.41
C ARG A 177 -2.67 6.34 -18.07
N GLU A 178 -1.59 5.71 -18.56
CA GLU A 178 -1.65 4.34 -19.07
C GLU A 178 -2.07 3.35 -17.96
N LEU A 179 -1.55 3.53 -16.74
CA LEU A 179 -1.97 2.72 -15.59
C LEU A 179 -3.47 2.86 -15.30
N VAL A 180 -4.02 4.08 -15.32
CA VAL A 180 -5.46 4.30 -15.13
C VAL A 180 -6.27 3.60 -16.22
N ALA A 181 -5.90 3.78 -17.49
CA ALA A 181 -6.57 3.13 -18.61
C ALA A 181 -6.52 1.59 -18.53
N HIS A 182 -5.38 1.05 -18.13
CA HIS A 182 -5.23 -0.40 -17.89
C HIS A 182 -6.12 -0.89 -16.73
N TYR A 183 -6.13 -0.17 -15.61
CA TYR A 183 -7.00 -0.50 -14.47
C TYR A 183 -8.47 -0.53 -14.89
N ASP A 184 -8.94 0.49 -15.60
CA ASP A 184 -10.31 0.57 -16.10
C ASP A 184 -10.65 -0.59 -17.05
N THR A 185 -9.70 -0.99 -17.90
CA THR A 185 -9.85 -2.13 -18.82
C THR A 185 -10.01 -3.45 -18.04
N VAL A 186 -9.19 -3.70 -17.03
CA VAL A 186 -9.29 -4.90 -16.20
C VAL A 186 -10.61 -4.90 -15.43
N VAL A 187 -10.99 -3.78 -14.82
CA VAL A 187 -12.25 -3.62 -14.10
C VAL A 187 -13.45 -3.87 -15.00
N ALA A 188 -13.42 -3.37 -16.24
CA ALA A 188 -14.53 -3.53 -17.18
C ALA A 188 -14.69 -4.97 -17.71
N GLY A 189 -13.57 -5.67 -17.96
CA GLY A 189 -13.58 -6.93 -18.72
C GLY A 189 -13.29 -8.19 -17.91
N GLN A 190 -12.56 -8.08 -16.81
CA GLN A 190 -12.00 -9.26 -16.14
C GLN A 190 -12.54 -9.51 -14.74
N LEU A 191 -12.99 -8.47 -14.03
CA LEU A 191 -13.49 -8.63 -12.67
C LEU A 191 -14.93 -9.19 -12.66
N ARG A 192 -15.18 -10.07 -11.69
CA ARG A 192 -16.50 -10.67 -11.48
C ARG A 192 -16.69 -11.06 -10.01
N ARG A 193 -17.93 -11.35 -9.64
CA ARG A 193 -18.23 -11.94 -8.34
C ARG A 193 -17.58 -13.32 -8.26
N THR A 194 -16.86 -13.58 -7.18
CA THR A 194 -16.12 -14.83 -6.95
C THR A 194 -16.48 -15.44 -5.60
N PRO A 195 -16.27 -16.75 -5.42
CA PRO A 195 -16.45 -17.41 -4.12
C PRO A 195 -15.54 -16.79 -3.03
N THR A 196 -14.33 -16.37 -3.38
CA THR A 196 -13.40 -15.72 -2.46
C THR A 196 -13.92 -14.37 -1.98
N LEU A 197 -14.55 -13.57 -2.85
CA LEU A 197 -15.21 -12.34 -2.45
C LEU A 197 -16.30 -12.62 -1.41
N ALA A 198 -17.17 -13.59 -1.67
CA ALA A 198 -18.21 -13.96 -0.73
C ALA A 198 -17.65 -14.43 0.61
N ALA A 199 -16.58 -15.24 0.59
CA ALA A 199 -15.89 -15.68 1.81
C ALA A 199 -15.24 -14.52 2.58
N ALA A 200 -14.63 -13.56 1.88
CA ALA A 200 -14.01 -12.39 2.49
C ALA A 200 -15.05 -11.49 3.19
N ILE A 201 -16.20 -11.30 2.56
CA ILE A 201 -17.32 -10.56 3.15
C ILE A 201 -17.88 -11.29 4.35
N GLY A 202 -18.16 -12.59 4.23
CA GLY A 202 -18.60 -13.41 5.35
C GLY A 202 -17.63 -13.38 6.53
N ALA A 203 -16.32 -13.30 6.25
CA ALA A 203 -15.30 -13.17 7.29
C ALA A 203 -15.36 -11.82 8.04
N ILE A 204 -15.77 -10.74 7.37
CA ILE A 204 -16.03 -9.46 8.04
C ILE A 204 -17.30 -9.56 8.89
N ASP A 205 -18.35 -10.16 8.34
CA ASP A 205 -19.65 -10.27 9.02
C ASP A 205 -19.56 -11.14 10.27
N ALA A 206 -18.77 -12.19 10.22
CA ALA A 206 -18.53 -13.12 11.32
C ALA A 206 -17.28 -12.78 12.16
N ALA A 207 -16.64 -11.63 11.92
CA ALA A 207 -15.34 -11.31 12.53
C ALA A 207 -15.42 -11.40 14.08
N PRO A 208 -14.66 -12.33 14.70
CA PRO A 208 -14.59 -12.44 16.14
C PRO A 208 -13.91 -11.18 16.73
N ARG A 209 -13.98 -11.05 18.05
CA ARG A 209 -13.20 -10.02 18.74
C ARG A 209 -11.71 -10.17 18.34
N PRO A 210 -11.04 -9.06 17.98
CA PRO A 210 -9.59 -9.09 17.74
C PRO A 210 -8.84 -9.63 18.96
N ASP A 211 -7.86 -10.49 18.75
CA ASP A 211 -7.07 -11.14 19.80
C ASP A 211 -6.18 -10.19 20.63
N PHE A 212 -5.92 -8.97 20.12
CA PHE A 212 -5.26 -7.91 20.89
C PHE A 212 -6.16 -7.23 21.91
N LEU A 213 -7.48 -7.46 21.87
CA LEU A 213 -8.42 -7.00 22.88
C LEU A 213 -8.60 -8.09 23.95
N PRO A 214 -8.58 -7.75 25.24
CA PRO A 214 -8.75 -8.74 26.30
C PRO A 214 -10.15 -9.35 26.28
N PRO A 215 -10.34 -10.59 26.80
CA PRO A 215 -11.64 -11.27 26.80
C PRO A 215 -12.78 -10.47 27.44
N ILE A 216 -12.48 -9.67 28.45
CA ILE A 216 -13.45 -8.78 29.11
C ILE A 216 -14.08 -7.76 28.15
N ALA A 217 -13.46 -7.50 26.99
CA ALA A 217 -13.99 -6.59 25.97
C ALA A 217 -15.05 -7.24 25.06
N ASP A 218 -15.34 -8.54 25.20
CA ASP A 218 -16.32 -9.25 24.35
C ASP A 218 -17.70 -8.59 24.29
N PRO A 219 -18.33 -8.17 25.41
CA PRO A 219 -19.64 -7.53 25.33
C PRO A 219 -19.60 -6.20 24.56
N VAL A 220 -18.55 -5.40 24.79
CA VAL A 220 -18.36 -4.12 24.10
C VAL A 220 -18.09 -4.35 22.61
N TRP A 221 -17.27 -5.36 22.28
CA TRP A 221 -17.01 -5.74 20.89
C TRP A 221 -18.29 -6.18 20.19
N ARG A 222 -19.10 -7.06 20.79
CA ARG A 222 -20.36 -7.53 20.21
C ARG A 222 -21.32 -6.39 19.94
N ALA A 223 -21.41 -5.42 20.84
CA ALA A 223 -22.26 -4.23 20.68
C ALA A 223 -21.72 -3.29 19.60
N GLY A 224 -20.40 -3.09 19.51
CA GLY A 224 -19.76 -2.15 18.60
C GLY A 224 -19.42 -2.71 17.22
N ALA A 225 -19.27 -4.04 17.08
CA ALA A 225 -18.84 -4.67 15.84
C ALA A 225 -19.72 -4.36 14.62
N PRO A 226 -21.06 -4.27 14.72
CA PRO A 226 -21.91 -3.87 13.59
C PRO A 226 -21.57 -2.48 13.06
N LEU A 227 -21.33 -1.53 13.95
CA LEU A 227 -20.95 -0.16 13.56
C LEU A 227 -19.56 -0.14 12.93
N ILE A 228 -18.60 -0.83 13.53
CA ILE A 228 -17.23 -0.92 13.01
C ILE A 228 -17.23 -1.54 11.59
N ARG A 229 -18.00 -2.61 11.41
CA ARG A 229 -18.18 -3.24 10.09
C ARG A 229 -18.80 -2.28 9.09
N HIS A 230 -19.87 -1.59 9.45
CA HIS A 230 -20.48 -0.58 8.59
C HIS A 230 -19.47 0.47 8.15
N VAL A 231 -18.70 1.02 9.08
CA VAL A 231 -17.68 2.03 8.81
C VAL A 231 -16.59 1.53 7.86
N ILE A 232 -16.00 0.35 8.10
CA ILE A 232 -14.91 -0.16 7.25
C ILE A 232 -15.41 -0.57 5.85
N VAL A 233 -16.63 -1.11 5.75
CA VAL A 233 -17.27 -1.42 4.47
C VAL A 233 -17.59 -0.14 3.71
N LEU A 234 -18.18 0.85 4.39
CA LEU A 234 -18.51 2.15 3.81
C LEU A 234 -17.25 2.86 3.26
N LEU A 235 -16.17 2.89 4.05
CA LEU A 235 -14.91 3.51 3.64
C LEU A 235 -14.28 2.76 2.46
N GLY A 236 -14.20 1.44 2.52
CA GLY A 236 -13.61 0.64 1.46
C GLY A 236 -14.41 0.71 0.16
N CYS A 237 -15.75 0.53 0.22
CA CYS A 237 -16.62 0.61 -0.95
C CYS A 237 -16.66 2.04 -1.53
N GLY A 238 -16.58 3.06 -0.69
CA GLY A 238 -16.64 4.47 -1.10
C GLY A 238 -15.47 4.91 -1.98
N ILE A 239 -14.31 4.27 -1.83
CA ILE A 239 -13.13 4.54 -2.67
C ILE A 239 -13.00 3.62 -3.89
N MET A 240 -13.81 2.56 -3.98
CA MET A 240 -13.77 1.63 -5.12
C MET A 240 -14.25 2.29 -6.40
N HIS A 241 -13.71 1.80 -7.52
CA HIS A 241 -14.25 2.11 -8.84
C HIS A 241 -15.75 1.73 -8.89
N PRO A 242 -16.63 2.54 -9.55
CA PRO A 242 -18.08 2.28 -9.55
C PRO A 242 -18.46 0.87 -9.97
N ARG A 243 -17.84 0.33 -11.03
CA ARG A 243 -18.08 -1.06 -11.49
C ARG A 243 -17.64 -2.12 -10.49
N VAL A 244 -16.53 -1.90 -9.78
CA VAL A 244 -16.10 -2.80 -8.70
C VAL A 244 -17.13 -2.82 -7.59
N ARG A 245 -17.64 -1.65 -7.22
CA ARG A 245 -18.67 -1.50 -6.20
C ARG A 245 -19.98 -2.20 -6.56
N GLU A 246 -20.35 -2.24 -7.85
CA GLU A 246 -21.52 -3.00 -8.34
C GLU A 246 -21.36 -4.53 -8.18
N LEU A 247 -20.13 -5.02 -8.16
CA LEU A 247 -19.84 -6.43 -7.90
C LEU A 247 -19.91 -6.79 -6.42
N MET A 248 -19.87 -5.81 -5.51
CA MET A 248 -20.05 -6.05 -4.08
C MET A 248 -21.50 -6.48 -3.80
N PRO A 249 -21.76 -7.30 -2.76
CA PRO A 249 -23.11 -7.69 -2.37
C PRO A 249 -23.86 -6.59 -1.62
N TYR A 250 -23.29 -5.41 -1.53
CA TYR A 250 -23.88 -4.24 -0.88
C TYR A 250 -24.48 -3.30 -1.92
N GLN A 251 -25.76 -2.98 -1.78
CA GLN A 251 -26.39 -1.97 -2.60
C GLN A 251 -25.93 -0.56 -2.18
N TRP A 252 -25.15 0.08 -3.04
CA TRP A 252 -24.72 1.47 -2.81
C TRP A 252 -25.84 2.43 -3.18
N THR A 253 -26.15 3.35 -2.27
CA THR A 253 -27.25 4.32 -2.43
C THR A 253 -26.77 5.73 -2.14
N GLY A 254 -27.58 6.74 -2.50
CA GLY A 254 -27.28 8.14 -2.16
C GLY A 254 -27.15 8.42 -0.65
N ARG A 255 -27.69 7.54 0.22
CA ARG A 255 -27.44 7.59 1.66
C ARG A 255 -25.98 7.26 1.96
N HIS A 256 -25.44 6.19 1.38
CA HIS A 256 -24.05 5.79 1.55
C HIS A 256 -23.08 6.86 1.02
N ASP A 257 -23.43 7.57 -0.08
CA ASP A 257 -22.64 8.72 -0.54
C ASP A 257 -22.57 9.86 0.49
N ARG A 258 -23.68 10.14 1.17
CA ARG A 258 -23.68 11.17 2.21
C ARG A 258 -22.89 10.73 3.45
N GLU A 259 -23.08 9.49 3.90
CA GLU A 259 -22.35 8.91 5.02
C GLU A 259 -20.85 8.86 4.74
N PHE A 260 -20.44 8.43 3.54
CA PHE A 260 -19.04 8.40 3.13
C PHE A 260 -18.43 9.81 3.14
N ARG A 261 -19.10 10.81 2.58
CA ARG A 261 -18.63 12.21 2.58
C ARG A 261 -18.51 12.77 4.01
N ALA A 262 -19.48 12.51 4.86
CA ALA A 262 -19.46 12.95 6.26
C ALA A 262 -18.28 12.29 7.00
N LEU A 263 -18.12 10.98 6.86
CA LEU A 263 -17.08 10.22 7.53
C LEU A 263 -15.68 10.62 7.04
N THR A 264 -15.47 10.75 5.74
CA THR A 264 -14.17 11.20 5.19
C THR A 264 -13.85 12.65 5.57
N THR A 265 -14.86 13.52 5.72
CA THR A 265 -14.68 14.87 6.28
C THR A 265 -14.20 14.81 7.73
N LEU A 266 -14.83 13.97 8.55
CA LEU A 266 -14.40 13.76 9.94
C LEU A 266 -12.96 13.21 10.01
N LEU A 267 -12.65 12.21 9.18
CA LEU A 267 -11.31 11.64 9.11
C LEU A 267 -10.28 12.68 8.66
N ARG A 268 -10.64 13.58 7.75
CA ARG A 268 -9.79 14.69 7.30
C ARG A 268 -9.48 15.66 8.42
N VAL A 269 -10.49 16.04 9.21
CA VAL A 269 -10.29 16.90 10.39
C VAL A 269 -9.40 16.22 11.41
N ALA A 270 -9.67 14.95 11.70
CA ALA A 270 -8.85 14.15 12.61
C ALA A 270 -7.39 14.00 12.11
N TYR A 271 -7.20 13.68 10.83
CA TYR A 271 -5.87 13.53 10.22
C TYR A 271 -5.04 14.81 10.27
N ARG A 272 -5.69 15.97 10.11
CA ARG A 272 -5.02 17.30 10.15
C ARG A 272 -4.80 17.79 11.57
N GLY A 273 -5.73 17.53 12.48
CA GLY A 273 -5.73 18.06 13.84
C GLY A 273 -4.98 17.21 14.86
N LEU A 274 -4.92 15.89 14.65
CA LEU A 274 -4.25 15.01 15.60
C LEU A 274 -2.74 14.99 15.39
N PRO A 275 -1.95 14.93 16.48
CA PRO A 275 -0.51 14.86 16.38
C PRO A 275 -0.05 13.55 15.73
N ALA A 276 1.05 13.62 14.99
CA ALA A 276 1.65 12.47 14.31
C ALA A 276 2.00 11.31 15.26
N ALA A 277 2.20 11.58 16.54
CA ALA A 277 2.42 10.54 17.55
C ALA A 277 1.22 9.58 17.71
N VAL A 278 0.02 10.04 17.40
CA VAL A 278 -1.24 9.27 17.49
C VAL A 278 -1.61 8.70 16.12
N THR A 279 -1.44 9.50 15.06
CA THR A 279 -1.89 9.13 13.71
C THR A 279 -0.94 8.20 12.97
N ASP A 280 0.36 8.19 13.34
CA ASP A 280 1.32 7.35 12.65
C ASP A 280 1.39 5.94 13.19
N THR A 281 1.61 4.99 12.29
CA THR A 281 2.06 3.64 12.66
C THR A 281 3.40 3.70 13.39
N ALA A 282 3.68 2.71 14.21
CA ALA A 282 4.91 2.65 15.00
C ALA A 282 6.17 2.75 14.11
N LEU A 283 6.17 2.03 12.98
CA LEU A 283 7.30 2.03 12.06
C LEU A 283 7.49 3.40 11.38
N ALA A 284 6.42 4.00 10.86
CA ALA A 284 6.46 5.31 10.22
C ALA A 284 6.94 6.40 11.21
N ARG A 285 6.46 6.36 12.45
CA ARG A 285 6.87 7.28 13.53
C ARG A 285 8.36 7.15 13.85
N ASN A 286 8.83 5.92 14.05
CA ASN A 286 10.23 5.66 14.37
C ASN A 286 11.15 6.05 13.19
N ARG A 287 10.74 5.77 11.96
CA ARG A 287 11.48 6.17 10.77
C ARG A 287 11.61 7.69 10.63
N ARG A 288 10.54 8.45 10.90
CA ARG A 288 10.64 9.92 10.90
C ARG A 288 11.57 10.43 12.00
N ARG A 289 11.50 9.83 13.19
CA ARG A 289 12.43 10.16 14.29
C ARG A 289 13.88 9.90 13.88
N TYR A 290 14.15 8.73 13.30
CA TYR A 290 15.47 8.38 12.78
C TYR A 290 15.95 9.37 11.72
N ARG A 291 15.14 9.68 10.70
CA ARG A 291 15.49 10.64 9.65
C ARG A 291 15.85 12.02 10.22
N LYS A 292 15.08 12.49 11.20
CA LYS A 292 15.36 13.76 11.88
C LYS A 292 16.70 13.75 12.61
N LEU A 293 17.00 12.67 13.32
CA LEU A 293 18.28 12.47 14.00
C LEU A 293 19.43 12.35 13.00
N ALA A 294 19.30 11.49 12.00
CA ALA A 294 20.30 11.32 10.96
C ALA A 294 20.59 12.63 10.21
N GLY A 295 19.56 13.43 9.94
CA GLY A 295 19.73 14.78 9.35
C GLY A 295 20.56 15.70 10.24
N ARG A 296 20.31 15.68 11.56
CA ARG A 296 21.14 16.47 12.51
C ARG A 296 22.60 16.01 12.50
N TYR A 297 22.86 14.71 12.54
CA TYR A 297 24.23 14.19 12.52
C TYR A 297 24.95 14.50 11.20
N ARG A 298 24.26 14.38 10.05
CA ARG A 298 24.81 14.78 8.75
C ARG A 298 25.14 16.27 8.71
N GLY A 299 24.31 17.12 9.31
CA GLY A 299 24.56 18.56 9.40
C GLY A 299 25.73 18.95 10.32
N MET A 300 26.18 18.03 11.20
CA MET A 300 27.39 18.20 12.03
C MET A 300 28.65 17.69 11.33
N GLY A 301 28.49 16.87 10.27
CA GLY A 301 29.63 16.33 9.52
C GLY A 301 30.32 17.37 8.66
N LEU A 302 31.62 17.20 8.47
CA LEU A 302 32.37 18.01 7.52
C LEU A 302 32.06 17.54 6.09
N ALA A 303 31.69 18.49 5.22
CA ALA A 303 31.44 18.18 3.80
C ALA A 303 32.73 17.85 3.04
N THR A 304 33.81 18.56 3.37
CA THR A 304 35.13 18.38 2.77
C THR A 304 36.22 18.68 3.78
N PHE A 305 37.37 18.06 3.61
CA PHE A 305 38.57 18.40 4.33
C PHE A 305 39.32 19.46 3.49
N VAL A 306 39.24 20.73 3.88
CA VAL A 306 39.97 21.79 3.22
C VAL A 306 41.29 21.93 3.99
N PRO A 307 42.46 21.73 3.36
CA PRO A 307 43.74 21.99 4.01
C PRO A 307 43.85 23.44 4.45
N ASP A 308 44.39 23.67 5.64
CA ASP A 308 44.64 25.05 6.12
C ASP A 308 45.57 25.76 5.11
N PRO A 309 45.18 26.95 4.59
CA PRO A 309 46.00 27.71 3.66
C PRO A 309 47.42 28.00 4.17
N LEU A 310 47.60 28.02 5.49
CA LEU A 310 48.92 28.20 6.11
C LEU A 310 49.86 27.01 5.92
N PHE A 311 49.33 25.79 5.71
CA PHE A 311 50.13 24.59 5.41
C PHE A 311 50.45 24.43 3.91
N ALA A 312 49.70 25.07 3.03
CA ALA A 312 49.93 25.02 1.59
C ALA A 312 51.08 25.88 1.09
N ARG A 313 51.73 26.65 2.00
CA ARG A 313 52.83 27.58 1.68
C ARG A 313 54.22 27.14 2.19
N ARG A 314 54.43 25.88 2.46
CA ARG A 314 55.77 25.32 2.77
C ARG A 314 56.29 24.45 1.67
#